data_3a56a4d1e9db7ddf7e40ccdaba271f28
#
_entry.id   3a56a4d1e9db7ddf7e40ccdaba271f28
#
_cell.length_a   1.000
_cell.length_b   1.000
_cell.length_c   1.000
_cell.angle_alpha   90.00
_cell.angle_beta   90.00
_cell.angle_gamma   90.00
#
_symmetry.space_group_name_H-M   'P 1'
#
loop_
_entity.id
_entity.type
_entity.pdbx_description
1 polymer ?
#
loop_
_entity_poly.entity_id
_entity_poly.type
_entity_poly.pdbx_seq_one_letter_code
_entity_poly.pdbx_strand_id
1 'polypeptide(L)'
;METLEVRFKKIREDAVIPSYAHDGDLGMDMTATSIEYNAEMDCYIYGTSLAFATDMGSGVLIFPRSSNRKTEAYLANSVGVIDSALYRGEILFCFKNRTSFETRIVMEKQKIMEELMRDPLTKTFEDYKKELCDRLGKMKLNPLDYAPYKIGDKVGQMFAVKQVKMEAQIVEELDATSRNDKGFGSTGK
;
A
#
# COMPACT_ATOMS: atom_id res chain seq x y z
N MET A 1 -22.63 3.44 -22.70
CA MET A 1 -21.41 3.50 -21.87
C MET A 1 -20.28 2.93 -22.70
N GLU A 2 -19.15 3.62 -22.78
CA GLU A 2 -18.00 3.11 -23.53
C GLU A 2 -17.34 1.97 -22.75
N THR A 3 -16.97 0.89 -23.44
CA THR A 3 -16.39 -0.31 -22.80
C THR A 3 -14.93 -0.44 -23.24
N LEU A 4 -14.04 -0.70 -22.29
CA LEU A 4 -12.65 -1.06 -22.55
C LEU A 4 -12.48 -2.54 -22.23
N GLU A 5 -11.98 -3.32 -23.17
CA GLU A 5 -11.63 -4.71 -22.94
C GLU A 5 -10.33 -4.80 -22.15
N VAL A 6 -10.37 -5.51 -21.03
CA VAL A 6 -9.21 -5.85 -20.20
C VAL A 6 -9.08 -7.37 -20.14
N ARG A 7 -8.00 -7.90 -20.69
CA ARG A 7 -7.73 -9.34 -20.72
C ARG A 7 -6.80 -9.70 -19.56
N PHE A 8 -7.24 -10.61 -18.71
CA PHE A 8 -6.45 -11.09 -17.57
C PHE A 8 -5.83 -12.46 -17.85
N LYS A 9 -4.57 -12.63 -17.44
CA LYS A 9 -3.88 -13.90 -17.37
C LYS A 9 -3.67 -14.26 -15.91
N LYS A 10 -4.18 -15.42 -15.49
CA LYS A 10 -3.80 -16.00 -14.21
C LYS A 10 -2.37 -16.51 -14.26
N ILE A 11 -1.54 -16.08 -13.33
CA ILE A 11 -0.16 -16.56 -13.13
C ILE A 11 -0.20 -17.82 -12.27
N ARG A 12 -1.14 -17.86 -11.30
CA ARG A 12 -1.42 -19.01 -10.45
C ARG A 12 -2.93 -19.30 -10.41
N GLU A 13 -3.30 -20.53 -10.08
CA GLU A 13 -4.69 -20.96 -10.05
C GLU A 13 -5.56 -20.23 -9.01
N ASP A 14 -4.95 -19.80 -7.89
CA ASP A 14 -5.62 -19.09 -6.82
C ASP A 14 -5.93 -17.61 -7.15
N ALA A 15 -5.54 -17.14 -8.33
CA ALA A 15 -5.84 -15.78 -8.79
C ALA A 15 -7.36 -15.54 -8.89
N VAL A 16 -7.81 -14.42 -8.31
CA VAL A 16 -9.20 -13.98 -8.33
C VAL A 16 -9.36 -12.91 -9.40
N ILE A 17 -10.20 -13.17 -10.41
CA ILE A 17 -10.47 -12.18 -11.46
C ILE A 17 -11.19 -10.97 -10.83
N PRO A 18 -10.71 -9.74 -11.09
CA PRO A 18 -11.33 -8.53 -10.57
C PRO A 18 -12.79 -8.38 -10.99
N SER A 19 -13.60 -7.84 -10.10
CA SER A 19 -15.01 -7.59 -10.38
C SER A 19 -15.47 -6.32 -9.67
N TYR A 20 -16.52 -5.72 -10.23
CA TYR A 20 -17.25 -4.65 -9.54
C TYR A 20 -18.04 -5.26 -8.36
N ALA A 21 -18.07 -4.56 -7.23
CA ALA A 21 -18.86 -4.99 -6.08
C ALA A 21 -20.35 -4.73 -6.32
N HIS A 22 -20.67 -3.63 -7.01
CA HIS A 22 -22.03 -3.23 -7.36
C HIS A 22 -22.10 -2.66 -8.76
N ASP A 23 -23.27 -2.70 -9.37
CA ASP A 23 -23.52 -2.03 -10.65
C ASP A 23 -23.29 -0.52 -10.51
N GLY A 24 -22.50 0.05 -11.40
CA GLY A 24 -22.14 1.46 -11.37
C GLY A 24 -20.87 1.82 -10.60
N ASP A 25 -20.24 0.86 -9.93
CA ASP A 25 -18.91 1.08 -9.34
C ASP A 25 -17.89 1.44 -10.46
N LEU A 26 -16.97 2.34 -10.15
CA LEU A 26 -15.93 2.76 -11.09
C LEU A 26 -14.72 1.82 -11.09
N GLY A 27 -14.42 1.23 -9.96
CA GLY A 27 -13.23 0.40 -9.75
C GLY A 27 -13.57 -1.07 -9.50
N MET A 28 -12.79 -1.97 -10.08
CA MET A 28 -12.84 -3.38 -9.78
C MET A 28 -11.97 -3.71 -8.57
N ASP A 29 -12.48 -4.52 -7.65
CA ASP A 29 -11.73 -4.97 -6.48
C ASP A 29 -10.63 -5.96 -6.84
N MET A 30 -9.45 -5.77 -6.25
CA MET A 30 -8.27 -6.63 -6.40
C MET A 30 -8.00 -7.41 -5.11
N THR A 31 -7.84 -8.72 -5.23
CA THR A 31 -7.64 -9.63 -4.09
C THR A 31 -6.18 -10.06 -3.98
N ALA A 32 -5.63 -10.03 -2.76
CA ALA A 32 -4.29 -10.53 -2.48
C ALA A 32 -4.26 -12.06 -2.49
N THR A 33 -3.30 -12.64 -3.21
CA THR A 33 -3.02 -14.08 -3.25
C THR A 33 -1.69 -14.44 -2.61
N SER A 34 -0.83 -13.43 -2.39
CA SER A 34 0.44 -13.58 -1.70
C SER A 34 0.77 -12.32 -0.92
N ILE A 35 1.68 -12.47 0.05
CA ILE A 35 2.23 -11.37 0.82
C ILE A 35 3.71 -11.65 1.09
N GLU A 36 4.52 -10.63 0.90
CA GLU A 36 5.94 -10.63 1.22
C GLU A 36 6.30 -9.33 1.96
N TYR A 37 7.19 -9.40 2.93
CA TYR A 37 7.77 -8.22 3.56
C TYR A 37 9.17 -7.95 2.97
N ASN A 38 9.32 -6.78 2.37
CA ASN A 38 10.61 -6.28 1.90
C ASN A 38 11.25 -5.44 2.99
N ALA A 39 12.32 -5.97 3.61
CA ALA A 39 12.99 -5.32 4.75
C ALA A 39 13.77 -4.06 4.34
N GLU A 40 14.32 -4.00 3.13
CA GLU A 40 15.06 -2.85 2.64
C GLU A 40 14.16 -1.63 2.45
N MET A 41 12.98 -1.85 1.88
CA MET A 41 11.98 -0.80 1.64
C MET A 41 11.03 -0.57 2.83
N ASP A 42 11.06 -1.43 3.85
CA ASP A 42 10.09 -1.49 4.94
C ASP A 42 8.65 -1.45 4.41
N CYS A 43 8.31 -2.41 3.56
CA CYS A 43 6.99 -2.48 2.94
C CYS A 43 6.49 -3.92 2.77
N TYR A 44 5.16 -4.04 2.67
CA TYR A 44 4.45 -5.28 2.40
C TYR A 44 4.03 -5.31 0.94
N ILE A 45 4.51 -6.29 0.19
CA ILE A 45 4.21 -6.49 -1.21
C ILE A 45 3.13 -7.57 -1.32
N TYR A 46 1.97 -7.18 -1.85
CA TYR A 46 0.84 -8.07 -2.10
C TYR A 46 0.77 -8.41 -3.56
N GLY A 47 0.89 -9.69 -3.88
CA GLY A 47 0.66 -10.22 -5.21
C GLY A 47 -0.81 -10.53 -5.43
N THR A 48 -1.28 -10.36 -6.65
CA THR A 48 -2.64 -10.71 -7.08
C THR A 48 -2.70 -11.96 -7.92
N SER A 49 -1.54 -12.51 -8.30
CA SER A 49 -1.38 -13.61 -9.26
C SER A 49 -2.02 -13.33 -10.62
N LEU A 50 -2.17 -12.06 -10.98
CA LEU A 50 -2.75 -11.61 -12.24
C LEU A 50 -1.77 -10.75 -13.04
N ALA A 51 -1.64 -11.04 -14.31
CA ALA A 51 -1.16 -10.11 -15.32
C ALA A 51 -2.31 -9.68 -16.22
N PHE A 52 -2.18 -8.57 -16.90
CA PHE A 52 -3.24 -8.08 -17.77
C PHE A 52 -2.72 -7.46 -19.06
N ALA A 53 -3.61 -7.28 -20.02
CA ALA A 53 -3.39 -6.52 -21.24
C ALA A 53 -4.65 -5.75 -21.60
N THR A 54 -4.46 -4.55 -22.15
CA THR A 54 -5.51 -3.75 -22.82
C THR A 54 -5.01 -3.34 -24.20
N ASP A 55 -5.83 -2.64 -24.96
CA ASP A 55 -5.43 -2.07 -26.24
C ASP A 55 -4.43 -0.93 -26.06
N MET A 56 -3.68 -0.63 -27.11
CA MET A 56 -2.75 0.51 -27.17
C MET A 56 -3.50 1.82 -26.85
N GLY A 57 -2.85 2.69 -26.10
CA GLY A 57 -3.44 3.95 -25.66
C GLY A 57 -4.41 3.80 -24.48
N SER A 58 -4.34 2.68 -23.77
CA SER A 58 -5.08 2.46 -22.52
C SER A 58 -4.15 1.94 -21.45
N GLY A 59 -4.53 2.09 -20.19
CA GLY A 59 -3.78 1.62 -19.05
C GLY A 59 -4.68 1.37 -17.83
N VAL A 60 -4.07 1.06 -16.72
CA VAL A 60 -4.77 0.83 -15.46
C VAL A 60 -4.11 1.65 -14.37
N LEU A 61 -4.94 2.31 -13.58
CA LEU A 61 -4.53 2.90 -12.31
C LEU A 61 -4.98 1.99 -11.17
N ILE A 62 -4.12 1.83 -10.17
CA ILE A 62 -4.45 1.09 -8.95
C ILE A 62 -4.44 2.02 -7.75
N PHE A 63 -5.44 1.86 -6.90
CA PHE A 63 -5.69 2.67 -5.72
C PHE A 63 -5.94 1.81 -4.50
N PRO A 64 -5.68 2.31 -3.27
CA PRO A 64 -6.19 1.68 -2.08
C PRO A 64 -7.73 1.80 -2.03
N ARG A 65 -8.38 0.84 -1.36
CA ARG A 65 -9.82 0.90 -1.11
C ARG A 65 -10.14 1.90 0.01
N SER A 66 -11.38 2.35 0.07
CA SER A 66 -11.87 3.21 1.17
C SER A 66 -11.68 2.59 2.56
N SER A 67 -11.69 1.25 2.65
CA SER A 67 -11.43 0.50 3.89
C SER A 67 -9.99 0.66 4.39
N ASN A 68 -9.04 1.10 3.56
CA ASN A 68 -7.65 1.34 3.97
C ASN A 68 -7.55 2.37 5.10
N ARG A 69 -8.51 3.29 5.24
CA ARG A 69 -8.60 4.23 6.37
C ARG A 69 -8.67 3.56 7.76
N LYS A 70 -9.01 2.27 7.81
CA LYS A 70 -9.07 1.48 9.05
C LYS A 70 -7.72 0.84 9.40
N THR A 71 -6.74 0.95 8.51
CA THR A 71 -5.37 0.47 8.71
C THR A 71 -4.45 1.64 9.03
N GLU A 72 -3.26 1.35 9.52
CA GLU A 72 -2.19 2.34 9.67
C GLU A 72 -1.33 2.46 8.40
N ALA A 73 -1.73 1.80 7.31
CA ALA A 73 -0.93 1.68 6.11
C ALA A 73 -1.38 2.64 5.01
N TYR A 74 -0.48 2.89 4.08
CA TYR A 74 -0.73 3.63 2.84
C TYR A 74 -0.07 2.91 1.67
N LEU A 75 -0.64 3.08 0.48
CA LEU A 75 -0.02 2.58 -0.75
C LEU A 75 1.25 3.40 -1.02
N ALA A 76 2.40 2.73 -1.13
CA ALA A 76 3.71 3.37 -1.12
C ALA A 76 3.91 4.39 -2.26
N ASN A 77 3.31 4.17 -3.40
CA ASN A 77 3.31 5.06 -4.56
C ASN A 77 2.04 5.92 -4.69
N SER A 78 1.18 5.96 -3.66
CA SER A 78 -0.11 6.67 -3.62
C SER A 78 -1.10 6.18 -4.68
N VAL A 79 -0.72 6.20 -5.95
CA VAL A 79 -1.44 5.67 -7.11
C VAL A 79 -0.45 4.88 -7.96
N GLY A 80 -0.75 3.62 -8.22
CA GLY A 80 0.03 2.84 -9.17
C GLY A 80 -0.44 3.08 -10.58
N VAL A 81 0.49 3.44 -11.48
CA VAL A 81 0.22 3.58 -12.92
C VAL A 81 0.81 2.36 -13.61
N ILE A 82 -0.02 1.61 -14.30
CA ILE A 82 0.42 0.40 -15.02
C ILE A 82 0.13 0.56 -16.51
N ASP A 83 1.21 0.71 -17.27
CA ASP A 83 1.15 0.83 -18.73
C ASP A 83 0.87 -0.54 -19.36
N SER A 84 -0.33 -0.73 -19.82
CA SER A 84 -0.79 -2.02 -20.35
C SER A 84 -0.20 -2.41 -21.71
N ALA A 85 0.32 -1.44 -22.45
CA ALA A 85 0.86 -1.71 -23.78
C ALA A 85 2.10 -2.64 -23.75
N LEU A 86 2.95 -2.50 -22.74
CA LEU A 86 4.25 -3.19 -22.67
C LEU A 86 4.40 -4.07 -21.42
N TYR A 87 3.80 -3.73 -20.30
CA TYR A 87 3.94 -4.49 -19.05
C TYR A 87 3.11 -5.78 -19.09
N ARG A 88 3.74 -6.90 -18.72
CA ARG A 88 3.12 -8.24 -18.65
C ARG A 88 3.44 -8.95 -17.34
N GLY A 89 3.99 -8.21 -16.38
CA GLY A 89 4.25 -8.72 -15.04
C GLY A 89 2.98 -8.81 -14.18
N GLU A 90 3.15 -9.33 -12.99
CA GLU A 90 2.09 -9.41 -11.99
C GLU A 90 1.68 -8.02 -11.49
N ILE A 91 0.39 -7.83 -11.25
CA ILE A 91 -0.12 -6.63 -10.57
C ILE A 91 0.21 -6.76 -9.08
N LEU A 92 1.01 -5.84 -8.57
CA LEU A 92 1.46 -5.81 -7.18
C LEU A 92 0.98 -4.54 -6.48
N PHE A 93 0.61 -4.69 -5.20
CA PHE A 93 0.33 -3.57 -4.31
C PHE A 93 1.40 -3.51 -3.23
N CYS A 94 2.08 -2.38 -3.09
CA CYS A 94 3.10 -2.17 -2.07
C CYS A 94 2.56 -1.23 -0.99
N PHE A 95 2.37 -1.73 0.23
CA PHE A 95 1.90 -0.94 1.37
C PHE A 95 3.01 -0.71 2.39
N LYS A 96 3.09 0.50 2.91
CA LYS A 96 3.91 0.86 4.06
C LYS A 96 3.04 1.16 5.26
N ASN A 97 3.43 0.70 6.43
CA ASN A 97 2.83 1.16 7.68
C ASN A 97 3.39 2.54 8.06
N ARG A 98 2.59 3.36 8.75
CA ARG A 98 3.04 4.66 9.29
C ARG A 98 4.13 4.47 10.34
N THR A 99 4.02 3.41 11.14
CA THR A 99 5.06 3.00 12.09
C THR A 99 5.93 1.94 11.45
N SER A 100 7.22 2.23 11.22
CA SER A 100 8.17 1.27 10.64
C SER A 100 8.33 0.03 11.51
N PHE A 101 8.75 -1.08 10.91
CA PHE A 101 8.99 -2.31 11.67
C PHE A 101 10.13 -2.13 12.68
N GLU A 102 11.16 -1.37 12.34
CA GLU A 102 12.24 -1.02 13.27
C GLU A 102 11.73 -0.25 14.49
N THR A 103 10.87 0.75 14.27
CA THR A 103 10.23 1.50 15.37
C THR A 103 9.40 0.57 16.27
N ARG A 104 8.68 -0.40 15.70
CA ARG A 104 7.91 -1.38 16.47
C ARG A 104 8.82 -2.24 17.36
N ILE A 105 9.98 -2.67 16.86
CA ILE A 105 10.99 -3.39 17.65
C ILE A 105 11.42 -2.55 18.83
N VAL A 106 11.69 -1.26 18.63
CA VAL A 106 12.09 -0.34 19.71
C VAL A 106 10.99 -0.20 20.75
N MET A 107 9.74 -0.01 20.32
CA MET A 107 8.58 0.11 21.21
C MET A 107 8.36 -1.15 22.05
N GLU A 108 8.49 -2.35 21.48
CA GLU A 108 8.35 -3.60 22.23
C GLU A 108 9.49 -3.78 23.26
N LYS A 109 10.73 -3.40 22.91
CA LYS A 109 11.84 -3.39 23.86
C LYS A 109 11.58 -2.42 25.03
N GLN A 110 11.10 -1.21 24.74
CA GLN A 110 10.75 -0.23 25.79
C GLN A 110 9.64 -0.76 26.70
N LYS A 111 8.61 -1.38 26.14
CA LYS A 111 7.52 -1.98 26.90
C LYS A 111 8.02 -3.07 27.88
N ILE A 112 8.92 -3.95 27.42
CA ILE A 112 9.54 -4.96 28.28
C ILE A 112 10.31 -4.29 29.45
N MET A 113 11.07 -3.22 29.16
CA MET A 113 11.77 -2.47 30.21
C MET A 113 10.82 -1.84 31.22
N GLU A 114 9.76 -1.19 30.76
CA GLU A 114 8.75 -0.57 31.64
C GLU A 114 8.04 -1.60 32.51
N GLU A 115 7.69 -2.76 31.98
CA GLU A 115 7.08 -3.85 32.73
C GLU A 115 8.02 -4.36 33.85
N LEU A 116 9.30 -4.50 33.55
CA LEU A 116 10.30 -4.92 34.53
C LEU A 116 10.52 -3.89 35.64
N MET A 117 10.38 -2.59 35.31
CA MET A 117 10.58 -1.50 36.30
C MET A 117 9.36 -1.25 37.21
N ARG A 118 8.19 -1.82 36.90
CA ARG A 118 6.98 -1.62 37.72
C ARG A 118 7.00 -2.29 39.05
N ASP A 119 7.88 -3.29 39.30
CA ASP A 119 8.03 -3.99 40.57
C ASP A 119 9.45 -3.84 41.11
N PRO A 120 9.80 -2.68 41.73
CA PRO A 120 11.16 -2.37 42.13
C PRO A 120 11.56 -2.95 43.49
N LEU A 121 10.64 -3.56 44.27
CA LEU A 121 10.90 -3.77 45.70
C LEU A 121 11.54 -5.12 46.06
N THR A 122 11.70 -6.05 45.13
CA THR A 122 12.14 -7.42 45.44
C THR A 122 13.34 -7.92 44.64
N LYS A 123 13.84 -7.16 43.64
CA LYS A 123 14.90 -7.62 42.73
C LYS A 123 16.17 -6.80 42.84
N THR A 124 17.32 -7.46 42.76
CA THR A 124 18.61 -6.78 42.61
C THR A 124 18.82 -6.29 41.17
N PHE A 125 19.76 -5.38 40.98
CA PHE A 125 20.10 -4.90 39.63
C PHE A 125 20.53 -6.04 38.68
N GLU A 126 21.26 -7.02 39.20
CA GLU A 126 21.68 -8.19 38.41
C GLU A 126 20.48 -9.07 38.02
N ASP A 127 19.48 -9.22 38.89
CA ASP A 127 18.24 -9.95 38.56
C ASP A 127 17.47 -9.26 37.43
N TYR A 128 17.35 -7.91 37.45
CA TYR A 128 16.75 -7.14 36.37
C TYR A 128 17.48 -7.32 35.05
N LYS A 129 18.80 -7.22 35.07
CA LYS A 129 19.63 -7.37 33.89
C LYS A 129 19.47 -8.75 33.27
N LYS A 130 19.48 -9.79 34.10
CA LYS A 130 19.30 -11.17 33.66
C LYS A 130 17.92 -11.36 33.03
N GLU A 131 16.86 -10.92 33.70
CA GLU A 131 15.48 -11.05 33.20
C GLU A 131 15.27 -10.24 31.90
N LEU A 132 15.84 -9.04 31.82
CA LEU A 132 15.78 -8.22 30.58
C LEU A 132 16.47 -8.96 29.43
N CYS A 133 17.66 -9.49 29.62
CA CYS A 133 18.38 -10.26 28.62
C CYS A 133 17.57 -11.49 28.15
N ASP A 134 16.97 -12.21 29.10
CA ASP A 134 16.15 -13.39 28.82
C ASP A 134 14.90 -13.04 28.01
N ARG A 135 14.18 -11.96 28.36
CA ARG A 135 12.99 -11.51 27.63
C ARG A 135 13.33 -10.98 26.24
N LEU A 136 14.39 -10.18 26.11
CA LEU A 136 14.86 -9.70 24.82
C LEU A 136 15.34 -10.84 23.92
N GLY A 137 16.00 -11.84 24.48
CA GLY A 137 16.46 -13.04 23.74
C GLY A 137 15.29 -13.91 23.26
N LYS A 138 14.15 -13.89 23.94
CA LYS A 138 12.93 -14.61 23.56
C LYS A 138 12.02 -13.80 22.64
N MET A 139 12.25 -12.51 22.49
CA MET A 139 11.45 -11.63 21.62
C MET A 139 11.64 -12.04 20.15
N LYS A 140 10.59 -12.55 19.54
CA LYS A 140 10.56 -12.88 18.13
C LYS A 140 9.41 -12.08 17.49
N LEU A 141 9.76 -11.03 16.78
CA LEU A 141 8.79 -10.25 16.02
C LEU A 141 8.83 -10.69 14.54
N ASN A 142 7.69 -11.07 14.03
CA ASN A 142 7.54 -11.37 12.61
C ASN A 142 6.91 -10.14 11.91
N PRO A 143 7.57 -9.53 10.92
CA PRO A 143 7.01 -8.40 10.20
C PRO A 143 5.60 -8.66 9.67
N LEU A 144 5.32 -9.88 9.22
CA LEU A 144 4.01 -10.25 8.65
C LEU A 144 2.85 -10.18 9.66
N ASP A 145 3.13 -10.20 10.97
CA ASP A 145 2.09 -10.02 11.99
C ASP A 145 1.53 -8.59 12.01
N TYR A 146 2.26 -7.64 11.40
CA TYR A 146 1.88 -6.23 11.28
C TYR A 146 1.40 -5.86 9.89
N ALA A 147 1.22 -6.82 9.01
CA ALA A 147 0.71 -6.61 7.67
C ALA A 147 -0.72 -6.04 7.70
N PRO A 148 -1.01 -4.97 6.93
CA PRO A 148 -2.31 -4.31 6.96
C PRO A 148 -3.46 -5.17 6.41
N TYR A 149 -3.13 -6.15 5.58
CA TYR A 149 -4.07 -7.08 4.94
C TYR A 149 -3.57 -8.52 5.04
N LYS A 150 -4.48 -9.47 4.87
CA LYS A 150 -4.19 -10.91 4.78
C LYS A 150 -4.38 -11.40 3.36
N ILE A 151 -3.83 -12.59 3.06
CA ILE A 151 -4.16 -13.31 1.82
C ILE A 151 -5.67 -13.55 1.79
N GLY A 152 -6.29 -13.29 0.64
CA GLY A 152 -7.74 -13.33 0.43
C GLY A 152 -8.45 -11.99 0.65
N ASP A 153 -7.80 -11.01 1.27
CA ASP A 153 -8.39 -9.67 1.42
C ASP A 153 -8.38 -8.90 0.09
N LYS A 154 -9.36 -8.02 -0.06
CA LYS A 154 -9.40 -7.02 -1.13
C LYS A 154 -8.46 -5.87 -0.79
N VAL A 155 -7.27 -5.85 -1.39
CA VAL A 155 -6.17 -4.92 -1.06
C VAL A 155 -6.24 -3.59 -1.79
N GLY A 156 -6.93 -3.54 -2.91
CA GLY A 156 -7.02 -2.33 -3.72
C GLY A 156 -8.13 -2.39 -4.74
N GLN A 157 -8.19 -1.37 -5.57
CA GLN A 157 -9.10 -1.25 -6.69
C GLN A 157 -8.32 -0.88 -7.94
N MET A 158 -8.74 -1.36 -9.09
CA MET A 158 -8.20 -0.99 -10.39
C MET A 158 -9.23 -0.21 -11.22
N PHE A 159 -8.74 0.78 -11.94
CA PHE A 159 -9.52 1.63 -12.84
C PHE A 159 -8.87 1.60 -14.20
N ALA A 160 -9.63 1.32 -15.25
CA ALA A 160 -9.16 1.46 -16.60
C ALA A 160 -9.17 2.93 -17.02
N VAL A 161 -8.13 3.36 -17.72
CA VAL A 161 -7.99 4.72 -18.25
C VAL A 161 -7.58 4.70 -19.71
N LYS A 162 -8.07 5.67 -20.47
CA LYS A 162 -7.60 5.94 -21.83
C LYS A 162 -6.57 7.04 -21.82
N GLN A 163 -5.51 6.87 -22.59
CA GLN A 163 -4.48 7.88 -22.79
C GLN A 163 -5.02 9.03 -23.62
N VAL A 164 -4.88 10.24 -23.13
CA VAL A 164 -4.92 11.44 -23.94
C VAL A 164 -3.49 11.85 -24.22
N LYS A 165 -3.08 11.87 -25.49
CA LYS A 165 -1.73 12.30 -25.86
C LYS A 165 -1.58 13.79 -25.57
N MET A 166 -0.60 14.13 -24.75
CA MET A 166 -0.23 15.50 -24.45
C MET A 166 0.93 15.92 -25.35
N GLU A 167 0.80 17.07 -26.01
CA GLU A 167 1.89 17.71 -26.76
C GLU A 167 2.33 18.96 -25.98
N ALA A 168 3.53 18.90 -25.40
CA ALA A 168 4.07 20.00 -24.62
C ALA A 168 4.59 21.10 -25.55
N GLN A 169 4.19 22.33 -25.27
CA GLN A 169 4.69 23.54 -25.93
C GLN A 169 5.22 24.53 -24.88
N ILE A 170 6.35 25.15 -25.21
CA ILE A 170 6.88 26.24 -24.40
C ILE A 170 6.34 27.55 -24.98
N VAL A 171 5.70 28.34 -24.14
CA VAL A 171 5.19 29.66 -24.48
C VAL A 171 5.84 30.69 -23.54
N GLU A 172 5.98 31.94 -24.02
CA GLU A 172 6.53 33.00 -23.19
C GLU A 172 5.56 33.44 -22.09
N GLU A 173 4.26 33.46 -22.42
CA GLU A 173 3.20 33.88 -21.49
C GLU A 173 1.99 32.95 -21.65
N LEU A 174 1.26 32.78 -20.54
CA LEU A 174 -0.05 32.13 -20.52
C LEU A 174 -1.15 33.20 -20.53
N ASP A 175 -2.31 32.84 -21.04
CA ASP A 175 -3.51 33.67 -21.02
C ASP A 175 -3.93 34.01 -19.58
N ALA A 176 -4.38 35.25 -19.38
CA ALA A 176 -4.85 35.71 -18.09
C ALA A 176 -6.22 35.11 -17.75
N THR A 177 -6.35 34.60 -16.52
CA THR A 177 -7.62 34.08 -16.02
C THR A 177 -8.05 34.84 -14.75
N SER A 178 -9.31 34.69 -14.33
CA SER A 178 -9.79 35.31 -13.09
C SER A 178 -9.08 34.81 -11.84
N ARG A 179 -8.40 33.67 -11.91
CA ARG A 179 -7.65 33.05 -10.80
C ARG A 179 -6.14 33.32 -10.88
N ASN A 180 -5.58 33.40 -12.09
CA ASN A 180 -4.14 33.52 -12.35
C ASN A 180 -3.29 32.60 -11.47
N ASP A 181 -2.34 33.18 -10.71
CA ASP A 181 -1.40 32.52 -9.80
C ASP A 181 -1.96 32.22 -8.41
N LYS A 182 -3.22 32.57 -8.13
CA LYS A 182 -3.85 32.32 -6.83
C LYS A 182 -4.05 30.84 -6.59
N GLY A 183 -3.11 30.24 -5.84
CA GLY A 183 -3.13 28.84 -5.39
C GLY A 183 -3.77 28.63 -4.02
N PHE A 184 -3.45 27.56 -3.39
CA PHE A 184 -3.85 27.05 -2.07
C PHE A 184 -4.61 28.01 -1.14
N GLY A 185 -5.96 27.86 -1.07
CA GLY A 185 -6.80 28.60 -0.11
C GLY A 185 -7.18 30.01 -0.51
N SER A 186 -6.91 30.45 -1.75
CA SER A 186 -7.26 31.79 -2.24
C SER A 186 -8.77 32.01 -2.47
N THR A 187 -9.59 30.98 -2.40
CA THR A 187 -11.04 31.02 -2.67
C THR A 187 -11.89 30.74 -1.43
N GLY A 188 -11.49 31.30 -0.31
CA GLY A 188 -12.32 31.41 0.89
C GLY A 188 -12.06 30.35 1.96
N LYS A 189 -12.10 30.83 3.20
CA LYS A 189 -12.42 30.04 4.40
C LYS A 189 -13.92 29.96 4.53
#